data_88a4f242299048ae075d7af281ee7824
#
_entry.id   88a4f242299048ae075d7af281ee7824
#
_cell.length_a   1.000
_cell.length_b   1.000
_cell.length_c   1.000
_cell.angle_alpha   90.00
_cell.angle_beta   90.00
_cell.angle_gamma   90.00
#
_symmetry.space_group_name_H-M   'P 1'
#
loop_
_entity.id
_entity.type
_entity.pdbx_description
1 polymer ?
#
loop_
_entity_poly.entity_id
_entity_poly.type
_entity_poly.pdbx_seq_one_letter_code
_entity_poly.pdbx_strand_id
1 'polypeptide(L)'
;ETRPDNPFPGLTTHAYLWTAANALFYSPATDAEFDQLSDLGGVTHHYLSHRDEAGPMLKGIARQFGSTLRAPLAELDDIAEHHRVDVPLGSRHVDSNGVEVIPTPGHTPGSTCYLVPGAEGRYLFTGDTVIRTPDGDWWAGYLDGMSDRHTLAESLRLLATLSPDVVISSAFLGDTAVHRVEPG
;
A
#
# COMPACT_ATOMS: atom_id res chain seq x y z
N GLU A 1 10.19 7.02 6.90
CA GLU A 1 10.24 7.11 8.36
C GLU A 1 10.46 5.72 8.97
N THR A 2 11.39 5.57 9.90
CA THR A 2 11.68 4.27 10.52
C THR A 2 10.73 4.07 11.70
N ARG A 3 9.87 3.06 11.64
CA ARG A 3 9.00 2.70 12.77
C ARG A 3 9.84 2.02 13.88
N PRO A 4 9.55 2.29 15.17
CA PRO A 4 10.29 1.68 16.29
C PRO A 4 10.17 0.15 16.37
N ASP A 5 9.11 -0.40 15.81
CA ASP A 5 8.75 -1.83 15.77
C ASP A 5 9.12 -2.53 14.47
N ASN A 6 9.94 -1.87 13.63
CA ASN A 6 10.37 -2.41 12.34
C ASN A 6 11.16 -3.73 12.52
N PRO A 7 10.73 -4.83 11.88
CA PRO A 7 11.39 -6.14 12.05
C PRO A 7 12.80 -6.21 11.47
N PHE A 8 13.15 -5.25 10.59
CA PHE A 8 14.45 -5.24 9.91
C PHE A 8 15.16 -3.89 10.09
N PRO A 9 16.44 -3.88 10.51
CA PRO A 9 17.23 -2.65 10.55
C PRO A 9 17.30 -1.99 9.16
N GLY A 10 17.03 -0.68 9.12
CA GLY A 10 17.09 0.10 7.87
C GLY A 10 15.83 0.00 6.98
N LEU A 11 14.81 -0.74 7.39
CA LEU A 11 13.52 -0.72 6.70
C LEU A 11 12.83 0.64 6.92
N THR A 12 12.42 1.26 5.86
CA THR A 12 11.70 2.55 5.86
C THR A 12 10.30 2.36 5.28
N THR A 13 9.32 3.10 5.76
CA THR A 13 7.95 3.06 5.24
C THR A 13 7.50 4.44 4.80
N HIS A 14 6.77 4.52 3.67
CA HIS A 14 6.20 5.76 3.15
C HIS A 14 4.74 5.57 2.76
N ALA A 15 4.01 6.69 2.75
CA ALA A 15 2.70 6.81 2.10
C ALA A 15 2.87 7.67 0.84
N TYR A 16 1.99 7.47 -0.14
CA TYR A 16 2.06 8.13 -1.45
C TYR A 16 0.72 8.73 -1.84
N LEU A 17 0.72 10.00 -2.21
CA LEU A 17 -0.48 10.68 -2.69
C LEU A 17 -0.55 10.63 -4.23
N TRP A 18 -1.57 9.97 -4.75
CA TRP A 18 -1.96 10.05 -6.15
C TRP A 18 -2.90 11.25 -6.33
N THR A 19 -2.34 12.36 -6.80
CA THR A 19 -3.03 13.65 -6.85
C THR A 19 -4.22 13.69 -7.82
N ALA A 20 -4.24 12.82 -8.84
CA ALA A 20 -5.34 12.78 -9.80
C ALA A 20 -6.71 12.45 -9.16
N ALA A 21 -6.72 11.77 -8.02
CA ALA A 21 -7.92 11.43 -7.27
C ALA A 21 -7.83 11.82 -5.78
N ASN A 22 -6.79 12.54 -5.36
CA ASN A 22 -6.49 12.81 -3.95
C ASN A 22 -6.53 11.53 -3.10
N ALA A 23 -5.94 10.46 -3.64
CA ALA A 23 -5.90 9.14 -3.04
C ALA A 23 -4.54 8.89 -2.38
N LEU A 24 -4.54 8.70 -1.07
CA LEU A 24 -3.36 8.32 -0.30
C LEU A 24 -3.29 6.80 -0.22
N PHE A 25 -2.19 6.23 -0.69
CA PHE A 25 -1.87 4.82 -0.53
C PHE A 25 -0.92 4.64 0.64
N TYR A 26 -1.19 3.61 1.45
CA TYR A 26 -0.51 3.30 2.70
C TYR A 26 -0.78 4.33 3.80
N SER A 27 -0.19 4.14 4.97
CA SER A 27 -0.40 5.05 6.11
C SER A 27 0.93 5.65 6.57
N PRO A 28 1.02 6.98 6.69
CA PRO A 28 2.20 7.61 7.28
C PRO A 28 2.29 7.27 8.77
N ALA A 29 3.49 7.30 9.33
CA ALA A 29 3.72 7.06 10.75
C ALA A 29 3.45 8.29 11.63
N THR A 30 3.52 9.51 11.04
CA THR A 30 3.31 10.79 11.72
C THR A 30 2.47 11.75 10.89
N ASP A 31 2.13 12.90 11.45
CA ASP A 31 1.42 14.00 10.82
C ASP A 31 2.34 15.08 10.23
N ALA A 32 3.66 14.83 10.19
CA ALA A 32 4.65 15.82 9.77
C ALA A 32 4.40 16.41 8.36
N GLU A 33 3.80 15.61 7.47
CA GLU A 33 3.55 15.98 6.07
C GLU A 33 2.09 16.45 5.81
N PHE A 34 1.27 16.65 6.85
CA PHE A 34 -0.15 17.02 6.67
C PHE A 34 -0.33 18.38 6.00
N ASP A 35 0.53 19.34 6.28
CA ASP A 35 0.49 20.65 5.61
C ASP A 35 0.81 20.50 4.11
N GLN A 36 1.82 19.69 3.77
CA GLN A 36 2.16 19.40 2.38
C GLN A 36 1.02 18.64 1.66
N LEU A 37 0.39 17.67 2.32
CA LEU A 37 -0.78 16.99 1.77
C LEU A 37 -1.93 17.98 1.53
N SER A 38 -2.15 18.94 2.43
CA SER A 38 -3.15 20.00 2.27
C SER A 38 -2.86 20.87 1.04
N ASP A 39 -1.62 21.30 0.87
CA ASP A 39 -1.16 22.12 -0.27
C ASP A 39 -1.33 21.40 -1.61
N LEU A 40 -1.23 20.06 -1.61
CA LEU A 40 -1.44 19.20 -2.79
C LEU A 40 -2.92 18.88 -3.07
N GLY A 41 -3.86 19.41 -2.29
CA GLY A 41 -5.29 19.22 -2.48
C GLY A 41 -5.98 18.32 -1.44
N GLY A 42 -5.22 17.89 -0.43
CA GLY A 42 -5.71 17.03 0.66
C GLY A 42 -5.85 15.56 0.30
N VAL A 43 -6.49 14.81 1.19
CA VAL A 43 -6.72 13.37 1.06
C VAL A 43 -8.23 13.10 1.08
N THR A 44 -8.79 12.75 -0.08
CA THR A 44 -10.22 12.37 -0.18
C THR A 44 -10.41 10.87 0.08
N HIS A 45 -9.47 10.04 -0.41
CA HIS A 45 -9.50 8.59 -0.31
C HIS A 45 -8.22 8.08 0.32
N HIS A 46 -8.33 7.18 1.29
CA HIS A 46 -7.20 6.57 1.96
C HIS A 46 -7.27 5.04 1.78
N TYR A 47 -6.27 4.45 1.14
CA TYR A 47 -6.19 3.02 0.81
C TYR A 47 -5.10 2.35 1.63
N LEU A 48 -5.46 1.35 2.43
CA LEU A 48 -4.51 0.47 3.08
C LEU A 48 -4.30 -0.78 2.24
N SER A 49 -3.07 -1.24 2.13
CA SER A 49 -2.76 -2.50 1.45
C SER A 49 -2.95 -3.71 2.36
N HIS A 50 -2.74 -3.55 3.67
CA HIS A 50 -2.88 -4.60 4.68
C HIS A 50 -2.94 -4.02 6.09
N ARG A 51 -3.23 -4.88 7.09
CA ARG A 51 -3.47 -4.49 8.49
C ARG A 51 -2.27 -3.84 9.19
N ASP A 52 -1.02 -4.20 8.82
CA ASP A 52 0.16 -3.70 9.52
C ASP A 52 0.41 -2.19 9.26
N GLU A 53 -0.30 -1.61 8.28
CA GLU A 53 -0.34 -0.16 8.05
C GLU A 53 -1.29 0.56 9.00
N ALA A 54 -2.18 -0.16 9.68
CA ALA A 54 -3.14 0.45 10.57
C ALA A 54 -2.46 0.98 11.85
N GLY A 55 -2.86 2.18 12.26
CA GLY A 55 -2.28 2.84 13.40
C GLY A 55 -2.98 4.15 13.75
N PRO A 56 -2.43 4.92 14.72
CA PRO A 56 -3.05 6.17 15.21
C PRO A 56 -3.30 7.21 14.12
N MET A 57 -2.50 7.20 13.03
CA MET A 57 -2.63 8.17 11.94
C MET A 57 -3.90 8.01 11.12
N LEU A 58 -4.56 6.83 11.12
CA LEU A 58 -5.86 6.67 10.47
C LEU A 58 -6.87 7.69 10.99
N LYS A 59 -6.95 7.86 12.33
CA LYS A 59 -7.81 8.88 12.96
C LYS A 59 -7.34 10.30 12.64
N GLY A 60 -6.03 10.52 12.58
CA GLY A 60 -5.44 11.81 12.24
C GLY A 60 -5.85 12.26 10.83
N ILE A 61 -5.66 11.39 9.83
CA ILE A 61 -6.00 11.65 8.43
C ILE A 61 -7.50 11.87 8.27
N ALA A 62 -8.33 10.99 8.84
CA ALA A 62 -9.78 11.12 8.78
C ALA A 62 -10.26 12.44 9.39
N ARG A 63 -9.70 12.87 10.51
CA ARG A 63 -10.05 14.14 11.18
C ARG A 63 -9.59 15.35 10.39
N GLN A 64 -8.37 15.32 9.83
CA GLN A 64 -7.77 16.45 9.13
C GLN A 64 -8.43 16.68 7.76
N PHE A 65 -8.69 15.58 7.02
CA PHE A 65 -9.08 15.66 5.61
C PHE A 65 -10.53 15.19 5.35
N GLY A 66 -11.19 14.56 6.33
CA GLY A 66 -12.50 13.94 6.09
C GLY A 66 -12.44 12.77 5.11
N SER A 67 -11.29 12.10 5.02
CA SER A 67 -11.03 11.04 4.05
C SER A 67 -11.92 9.81 4.26
N THR A 68 -12.24 9.12 3.18
CA THR A 68 -12.90 7.81 3.19
C THR A 68 -11.84 6.72 3.28
N LEU A 69 -11.84 5.92 4.36
CA LEU A 69 -10.92 4.81 4.54
C LEU A 69 -11.40 3.57 3.76
N ARG A 70 -10.53 3.05 2.89
CA ARG A 70 -10.69 1.83 2.11
C ARG A 70 -9.65 0.82 2.54
N ALA A 71 -10.07 -0.41 2.85
CA ALA A 71 -9.15 -1.41 3.37
C ALA A 71 -9.62 -2.84 3.06
N PRO A 72 -8.72 -3.83 3.10
CA PRO A 72 -9.04 -5.22 2.81
C PRO A 72 -10.15 -5.77 3.70
N LEU A 73 -11.17 -6.38 3.08
CA LEU A 73 -12.30 -7.01 3.77
C LEU A 73 -11.84 -8.10 4.77
N ALA A 74 -10.80 -8.86 4.43
CA ALA A 74 -10.32 -9.96 5.26
C ALA A 74 -9.64 -9.51 6.57
N GLU A 75 -9.37 -8.20 6.73
CA GLU A 75 -8.64 -7.64 7.89
C GLU A 75 -9.40 -6.49 8.57
N LEU A 76 -10.72 -6.44 8.36
CA LEU A 76 -11.54 -5.36 8.93
C LEU A 76 -11.47 -5.27 10.45
N ASP A 77 -11.46 -6.41 11.14
CA ASP A 77 -11.46 -6.43 12.60
C ASP A 77 -10.15 -5.87 13.16
N ASP A 78 -9.01 -6.26 12.58
CA ASP A 78 -7.69 -5.76 12.98
C ASP A 78 -7.59 -4.24 12.73
N ILE A 79 -8.02 -3.77 11.55
CA ILE A 79 -7.94 -2.35 11.18
C ILE A 79 -8.92 -1.51 12.00
N ALA A 80 -10.10 -2.06 12.32
CA ALA A 80 -11.13 -1.37 13.09
C ALA A 80 -10.72 -1.04 14.53
N GLU A 81 -9.72 -1.72 15.10
CA GLU A 81 -9.12 -1.36 16.40
C GLU A 81 -8.54 0.07 16.36
N HIS A 82 -8.09 0.52 15.21
CA HIS A 82 -7.51 1.86 15.01
C HIS A 82 -8.51 2.86 14.47
N HIS A 83 -9.26 2.50 13.41
CA HIS A 83 -10.30 3.33 12.81
C HIS A 83 -11.29 2.49 12.01
N ARG A 84 -12.56 2.91 12.00
CA ARG A 84 -13.60 2.24 11.22
C ARG A 84 -13.28 2.32 9.72
N VAL A 85 -13.33 1.19 9.04
CA VAL A 85 -13.24 1.13 7.58
C VAL A 85 -14.58 1.53 6.96
N ASP A 86 -14.55 2.50 6.05
CA ASP A 86 -15.75 3.00 5.38
C ASP A 86 -16.14 2.13 4.17
N VAL A 87 -15.13 1.66 3.42
CA VAL A 87 -15.32 0.84 2.22
C VAL A 87 -14.45 -0.41 2.28
N PRO A 88 -15.04 -1.58 2.59
CA PRO A 88 -14.33 -2.85 2.54
C PRO A 88 -14.03 -3.27 1.09
N LEU A 89 -12.80 -3.75 0.84
CA LEU A 89 -12.31 -4.19 -0.45
C LEU A 89 -12.11 -5.72 -0.45
N GLY A 90 -12.99 -6.47 -1.10
CA GLY A 90 -13.01 -7.94 -1.01
C GLY A 90 -12.77 -8.69 -2.32
N SER A 91 -12.79 -8.01 -3.47
CA SER A 91 -12.64 -8.63 -4.78
C SER A 91 -11.92 -7.73 -5.77
N ARG A 92 -11.38 -8.31 -6.84
CA ARG A 92 -10.76 -7.54 -7.92
C ARG A 92 -11.81 -6.75 -8.70
N HIS A 93 -11.62 -5.44 -8.79
CA HIS A 93 -12.50 -4.52 -9.56
C HIS A 93 -11.77 -3.19 -9.79
N VAL A 94 -12.29 -2.37 -10.70
CA VAL A 94 -11.93 -0.96 -10.78
C VAL A 94 -12.99 -0.17 -10.01
N ASP A 95 -12.56 0.60 -9.04
CA ASP A 95 -13.48 1.40 -8.23
C ASP A 95 -13.89 2.72 -8.92
N SER A 96 -14.76 3.49 -8.26
CA SER A 96 -15.26 4.77 -8.79
C SER A 96 -14.20 5.86 -8.93
N ASN A 97 -13.03 5.68 -8.33
CA ASN A 97 -11.92 6.62 -8.38
C ASN A 97 -10.92 6.27 -9.50
N GLY A 98 -11.14 5.16 -10.22
CA GLY A 98 -10.24 4.66 -11.26
C GLY A 98 -9.10 3.80 -10.72
N VAL A 99 -9.15 3.39 -9.47
CA VAL A 99 -8.18 2.48 -8.84
C VAL A 99 -8.59 1.04 -9.12
N GLU A 100 -7.73 0.27 -9.77
CA GLU A 100 -7.91 -1.18 -9.86
C GLU A 100 -7.45 -1.83 -8.55
N VAL A 101 -8.41 -2.37 -7.80
CA VAL A 101 -8.21 -3.10 -6.55
C VAL A 101 -7.88 -4.54 -6.89
N ILE A 102 -6.76 -5.06 -6.42
CA ILE A 102 -6.24 -6.39 -6.75
C ILE A 102 -5.88 -7.12 -5.45
N PRO A 103 -6.79 -7.95 -4.90
CA PRO A 103 -6.45 -8.78 -3.74
C PRO A 103 -5.25 -9.68 -4.05
N THR A 104 -4.24 -9.64 -3.19
CA THR A 104 -2.97 -10.38 -3.31
C THR A 104 -2.60 -10.99 -1.95
N PRO A 105 -3.47 -11.87 -1.41
CA PRO A 105 -3.21 -12.46 -0.10
C PRO A 105 -1.91 -13.26 -0.08
N GLY A 106 -1.33 -13.40 1.11
CA GLY A 106 -0.15 -14.24 1.33
C GLY A 106 0.91 -13.59 2.18
N HIS A 107 1.23 -12.30 2.02
CA HIS A 107 1.99 -11.54 3.04
C HIS A 107 1.16 -11.48 4.33
N THR A 108 -0.04 -10.94 4.23
CA THR A 108 -1.13 -11.11 5.21
C THR A 108 -2.37 -11.68 4.51
N PRO A 109 -3.39 -12.16 5.24
CA PRO A 109 -4.61 -12.70 4.63
C PRO A 109 -5.37 -11.69 3.76
N GLY A 110 -5.28 -10.40 4.05
CA GLY A 110 -5.97 -9.33 3.34
C GLY A 110 -5.10 -8.53 2.38
N SER A 111 -3.82 -8.84 2.24
CA SER A 111 -2.93 -8.06 1.37
C SER A 111 -3.57 -7.77 0.01
N THR A 112 -3.50 -6.50 -0.40
CA THR A 112 -4.16 -5.98 -1.60
C THR A 112 -3.23 -5.00 -2.30
N CYS A 113 -3.01 -5.20 -3.58
CA CYS A 113 -2.30 -4.27 -4.45
C CYS A 113 -3.28 -3.33 -5.17
N TYR A 114 -2.77 -2.18 -5.62
CA TYR A 114 -3.56 -1.18 -6.33
C TYR A 114 -2.85 -0.77 -7.61
N LEU A 115 -3.57 -0.72 -8.73
CA LEU A 115 -3.04 -0.29 -10.01
C LEU A 115 -3.77 0.97 -10.47
N VAL A 116 -3.02 2.02 -10.78
CA VAL A 116 -3.56 3.31 -11.22
C VAL A 116 -2.83 3.82 -12.47
N PRO A 117 -3.49 4.64 -13.32
CA PRO A 117 -2.79 5.36 -14.35
C PRO A 117 -1.94 6.48 -13.75
N GLY A 118 -0.70 6.62 -14.21
CA GLY A 118 0.21 7.68 -13.81
C GLY A 118 0.79 8.41 -15.01
N ALA A 119 1.60 9.44 -14.75
CA ALA A 119 2.24 10.24 -15.80
C ALA A 119 3.24 9.43 -16.65
N GLU A 120 3.80 8.38 -16.09
CA GLU A 120 4.83 7.53 -16.71
C GLU A 120 4.32 6.13 -17.06
N GLY A 121 2.99 5.95 -17.15
CA GLY A 121 2.36 4.68 -17.41
C GLY A 121 1.53 4.17 -16.23
N ARG A 122 1.52 2.87 -15.99
CA ARG A 122 0.72 2.22 -14.95
C ARG A 122 1.52 2.04 -13.67
N TYR A 123 1.04 2.58 -12.57
CA TYR A 123 1.69 2.50 -11.26
C TYR A 123 1.02 1.41 -10.43
N LEU A 124 1.83 0.43 -10.00
CA LEU A 124 1.39 -0.67 -9.13
C LEU A 124 1.89 -0.43 -7.71
N PHE A 125 0.97 -0.18 -6.81
CA PHE A 125 1.21 -0.13 -5.37
C PHE A 125 1.11 -1.55 -4.80
N THR A 126 2.22 -2.09 -4.31
CA THR A 126 2.32 -3.50 -3.90
C THR A 126 2.18 -3.74 -2.40
N GLY A 127 2.10 -2.66 -1.59
CA GLY A 127 2.23 -2.81 -0.15
C GLY A 127 3.54 -3.51 0.20
N ASP A 128 3.46 -4.51 1.03
CA ASP A 128 4.58 -5.36 1.42
C ASP A 128 4.60 -6.70 0.66
N THR A 129 3.69 -6.89 -0.31
CA THR A 129 3.66 -8.13 -1.12
C THR A 129 4.92 -8.33 -1.94
N VAL A 130 5.47 -7.23 -2.51
CA VAL A 130 6.71 -7.21 -3.29
C VAL A 130 7.50 -5.96 -2.95
N ILE A 131 8.77 -6.14 -2.63
CA ILE A 131 9.72 -5.07 -2.27
C ILE A 131 10.98 -5.24 -3.12
N ARG A 132 11.57 -4.14 -3.56
CA ARG A 132 12.87 -4.19 -4.22
C ARG A 132 14.01 -4.07 -3.20
N THR A 133 15.00 -4.94 -3.30
CA THR A 133 16.20 -4.90 -2.45
C THR A 133 17.20 -3.88 -2.98
N PRO A 134 18.16 -3.41 -2.15
CA PRO A 134 19.24 -2.51 -2.59
C PRO A 134 20.08 -3.09 -3.73
N ASP A 135 20.23 -4.43 -3.78
CA ASP A 135 20.97 -5.13 -4.83
C ASP A 135 20.20 -5.20 -6.17
N GLY A 136 18.96 -4.72 -6.19
CA GLY A 136 18.12 -4.65 -7.38
C GLY A 136 17.25 -5.89 -7.63
N ASP A 137 17.23 -6.84 -6.72
CA ASP A 137 16.35 -8.01 -6.79
C ASP A 137 14.96 -7.70 -6.27
N TRP A 138 13.96 -8.47 -6.73
CA TRP A 138 12.61 -8.44 -6.20
C TRP A 138 12.46 -9.46 -5.07
N TRP A 139 12.09 -9.00 -3.91
CA TRP A 139 11.82 -9.82 -2.74
C TRP A 139 10.32 -9.94 -2.49
N ALA A 140 9.86 -11.18 -2.32
CA ALA A 140 8.50 -11.45 -1.86
C ALA A 140 8.39 -11.16 -0.37
N GLY A 141 7.39 -10.42 0.05
CA GLY A 141 7.15 -10.07 1.45
C GLY A 141 6.69 -11.26 2.28
N TYR A 142 7.54 -12.27 2.40
CA TYR A 142 7.27 -13.47 3.22
C TYR A 142 7.91 -13.33 4.59
N LEU A 143 7.08 -13.42 5.64
CA LEU A 143 7.50 -13.44 7.03
C LEU A 143 7.09 -14.78 7.66
N ASP A 144 8.07 -15.49 8.22
CA ASP A 144 7.82 -16.80 8.84
C ASP A 144 6.87 -16.67 10.04
N GLY A 145 5.89 -17.58 10.12
CA GLY A 145 4.85 -17.54 11.15
C GLY A 145 3.70 -16.55 10.92
N MET A 146 3.80 -15.63 9.93
CA MET A 146 2.76 -14.66 9.59
C MET A 146 2.21 -14.88 8.17
N SER A 147 3.07 -15.16 7.21
CA SER A 147 2.73 -15.26 5.79
C SER A 147 2.40 -16.67 5.35
N ASP A 148 1.50 -16.80 4.37
CA ASP A 148 1.24 -18.06 3.67
C ASP A 148 2.01 -18.13 2.35
N ARG A 149 2.98 -19.03 2.29
CA ARG A 149 3.90 -19.15 1.15
C ARG A 149 3.18 -19.55 -0.15
N HIS A 150 2.19 -20.44 -0.07
CA HIS A 150 1.50 -20.93 -1.25
C HIS A 150 0.64 -19.85 -1.86
N THR A 151 -0.16 -19.22 -1.03
CA THR A 151 -1.05 -18.10 -1.42
C THR A 151 -0.25 -16.91 -1.93
N LEU A 152 0.88 -16.57 -1.28
CA LEU A 152 1.77 -15.51 -1.75
C LEU A 152 2.32 -15.82 -3.15
N ALA A 153 2.75 -17.07 -3.41
CA ALA A 153 3.25 -17.47 -4.72
C ALA A 153 2.18 -17.34 -5.82
N GLU A 154 0.90 -17.61 -5.51
CA GLU A 154 -0.21 -17.39 -6.45
C GLU A 154 -0.42 -15.90 -6.73
N SER A 155 -0.38 -15.06 -5.69
CA SER A 155 -0.47 -13.61 -5.81
C SER A 155 0.68 -13.04 -6.66
N LEU A 156 1.91 -13.51 -6.48
CA LEU A 156 3.06 -13.09 -7.30
C LEU A 156 2.89 -13.48 -8.77
N ARG A 157 2.35 -14.67 -9.08
CA ARG A 157 2.05 -15.07 -10.46
C ARG A 157 1.00 -14.15 -11.09
N LEU A 158 -0.04 -13.78 -10.33
CA LEU A 158 -1.02 -12.79 -10.77
C LEU A 158 -0.35 -11.44 -11.07
N LEU A 159 0.47 -10.91 -10.15
CA LEU A 159 1.15 -9.63 -10.34
C LEU A 159 2.06 -9.64 -11.57
N ALA A 160 2.74 -10.75 -11.86
CA ALA A 160 3.59 -10.90 -13.06
C ALA A 160 2.80 -10.76 -14.40
N THR A 161 1.47 -10.90 -14.38
CA THR A 161 0.63 -10.72 -15.58
C THR A 161 0.22 -9.27 -15.83
N LEU A 162 0.45 -8.36 -14.88
CA LEU A 162 -0.10 -7.00 -14.93
C LEU A 162 0.71 -6.03 -15.79
N SER A 163 2.00 -6.30 -15.99
CA SER A 163 2.94 -5.43 -16.75
C SER A 163 2.84 -3.96 -16.32
N PRO A 164 3.10 -3.60 -15.06
CA PRO A 164 3.16 -2.21 -14.64
C PRO A 164 4.43 -1.55 -15.18
N ASP A 165 4.42 -0.22 -15.33
CA ASP A 165 5.60 0.57 -15.71
C ASP A 165 6.39 1.01 -14.48
N VAL A 166 5.71 1.18 -13.34
CA VAL A 166 6.30 1.56 -12.06
C VAL A 166 5.73 0.70 -10.95
N VAL A 167 6.57 0.21 -10.07
CA VAL A 167 6.20 -0.50 -8.82
C VAL A 167 6.55 0.36 -7.62
N ILE A 168 5.62 0.47 -6.67
CA ILE A 168 5.74 1.28 -5.46
C ILE A 168 5.36 0.42 -4.26
N SER A 169 6.33 0.12 -3.39
CA SER A 169 6.07 -0.62 -2.14
C SER A 169 5.81 0.32 -0.96
N SER A 170 5.17 -0.18 0.10
CA SER A 170 4.97 0.60 1.34
C SER A 170 6.25 0.63 2.16
N ALA A 171 6.91 -0.50 2.29
CA ALA A 171 8.22 -0.64 2.93
C ALA A 171 9.32 -0.84 1.90
N PHE A 172 10.54 -0.40 2.22
CA PHE A 172 11.70 -0.57 1.35
C PHE A 172 13.02 -0.53 2.13
N LEU A 173 14.03 -1.11 1.52
CA LEU A 173 15.42 -1.02 1.94
C LEU A 173 16.18 -0.20 0.89
N GLY A 174 17.03 0.75 1.33
CA GLY A 174 17.77 1.63 0.42
C GLY A 174 17.13 3.02 0.28
N ASP A 175 17.28 3.64 -0.89
CA ASP A 175 16.99 5.07 -1.07
C ASP A 175 15.56 5.38 -1.55
N THR A 176 14.86 4.40 -2.14
CA THR A 176 13.52 4.61 -2.71
C THR A 176 12.69 3.32 -2.74
N ALA A 177 11.38 3.48 -2.61
CA ALA A 177 10.40 2.42 -2.85
C ALA A 177 9.76 2.51 -4.26
N VAL A 178 10.14 3.50 -5.06
CA VAL A 178 9.56 3.74 -6.40
C VAL A 178 10.53 3.23 -7.45
N HIS A 179 10.14 2.21 -8.19
CA HIS A 179 11.00 1.54 -9.15
C HIS A 179 10.35 1.41 -10.53
N ARG A 180 11.03 1.88 -11.56
CA ARG A 180 10.64 1.60 -12.94
C ARG A 180 10.88 0.12 -13.26
N VAL A 181 9.97 -0.47 -14.00
CA VAL A 181 10.09 -1.83 -14.51
C VAL A 181 10.66 -1.76 -15.91
N GLU A 182 11.84 -2.34 -16.11
CA GLU A 182 12.43 -2.41 -17.44
C GLU A 182 11.62 -3.38 -18.30
N PRO A 183 11.29 -3.01 -19.55
CA PRO A 183 10.68 -3.95 -20.48
C PRO A 183 11.63 -5.13 -20.73
N GLY A 184 11.14 -6.34 -20.46
CA GLY A 184 11.88 -7.58 -20.68
C GLY A 184 12.03 -7.95 -22.17
#